data_1dec7257061326a8a2b1eafca8bb1f06
#
_entry.id   1dec7257061326a8a2b1eafca8bb1f06
#
_cell.length_a   1.000
_cell.length_b   1.000
_cell.length_c   1.000
_cell.angle_alpha   90.00
_cell.angle_beta   90.00
_cell.angle_gamma   90.00
#
_symmetry.space_group_name_H-M   'P 1'
#
loop_
_entity.id
_entity.type
_entity.pdbx_description
1 polymer ?
#
loop_
_entity_poly.entity_id
_entity_poly.type
_entity_poly.pdbx_seq_one_letter_code
_entity_poly.pdbx_strand_id
1 'polypeptide(L)'
;MKNSFLSEFKEREYFNQCTNSEELDNLMHSKKINAYIGFDCTAQSLHVGSLLQIMCLRMLQKYGHRPIVLLGGGTTMIGDPSGKEETRKILSTKEIDKNIKNIKKVFDIFLDKKNIKTKPIFVNNFKWLGKLNYIKFLREVGKHFTINKMLSFDSVKLRLEREQSLSYMEFNYMILQAYDFLELNKKNNCVLQIGGSDQWGNIINGVELIKRSSGKQTFGLTTPLITLASGAKMGKTEKGAVWLDKKLLSPYDYWQFWRNIDDRDVLKFLKMFTDKKISEIENMKNKNINELKILLANETTSM
;
A
#
# COMPACT_ATOMS: atom_id res chain seq x y z
N MET A 1 -15.76 16.46 -16.63
CA MET A 1 -15.54 16.11 -15.22
C MET A 1 -14.36 16.91 -14.70
N LYS A 2 -14.41 17.43 -13.47
CA LYS A 2 -13.25 18.10 -12.88
C LYS A 2 -12.16 17.05 -12.68
N ASN A 3 -10.95 17.33 -13.16
CA ASN A 3 -9.80 16.44 -13.01
C ASN A 3 -9.39 16.41 -11.52
N SER A 4 -9.88 15.42 -10.76
CA SER A 4 -9.63 15.26 -9.33
C SER A 4 -8.75 14.03 -9.08
N PHE A 5 -8.17 13.97 -7.88
CA PHE A 5 -7.43 12.79 -7.44
C PHE A 5 -8.28 11.52 -7.56
N LEU A 6 -9.52 11.52 -7.04
CA LEU A 6 -10.39 10.33 -7.09
C LEU A 6 -10.90 10.03 -8.50
N SER A 7 -11.09 11.04 -9.37
CA SER A 7 -11.44 10.81 -10.77
C SER A 7 -10.33 10.04 -11.49
N GLU A 8 -9.09 10.54 -11.46
CA GLU A 8 -7.96 9.85 -12.07
C GLU A 8 -7.67 8.51 -11.41
N PHE A 9 -7.85 8.40 -10.09
CA PHE A 9 -7.69 7.15 -9.34
C PHE A 9 -8.65 6.06 -9.87
N LYS A 10 -9.89 6.43 -10.21
CA LYS A 10 -10.87 5.53 -10.84
C LYS A 10 -10.53 5.22 -12.29
N GLU A 11 -10.17 6.22 -13.07
CA GLU A 11 -9.82 6.07 -14.50
C GLU A 11 -8.60 5.16 -14.71
N ARG A 12 -7.63 5.18 -13.75
CA ARG A 12 -6.47 4.29 -13.73
C ARG A 12 -6.75 2.90 -13.17
N GLU A 13 -8.02 2.62 -12.82
CA GLU A 13 -8.43 1.35 -12.22
C GLU A 13 -7.77 1.06 -10.86
N TYR A 14 -7.41 2.12 -10.11
CA TYR A 14 -6.86 1.99 -8.77
C TYR A 14 -7.94 1.87 -7.68
N PHE A 15 -9.17 2.24 -7.97
CA PHE A 15 -10.25 2.29 -7.00
C PHE A 15 -10.85 0.91 -6.76
N ASN A 16 -10.86 0.47 -5.50
CA ASN A 16 -11.63 -0.70 -5.07
C ASN A 16 -12.73 -0.28 -4.10
N GLN A 17 -12.40 0.32 -2.96
CA GLN A 17 -13.35 0.68 -1.92
C GLN A 17 -12.89 1.93 -1.16
N CYS A 18 -13.85 2.75 -0.69
CA CYS A 18 -13.58 3.93 0.13
C CYS A 18 -14.64 4.05 1.22
N THR A 19 -14.26 4.53 2.40
CA THR A 19 -15.19 4.74 3.53
C THR A 19 -16.26 5.78 3.22
N ASN A 20 -15.88 6.88 2.56
CA ASN A 20 -16.79 7.90 2.04
C ASN A 20 -16.10 8.65 0.90
N SER A 21 -16.42 8.29 -0.34
CA SER A 21 -15.78 8.84 -1.53
C SER A 21 -16.10 10.32 -1.75
N GLU A 22 -17.34 10.73 -1.48
CA GLU A 22 -17.81 12.09 -1.72
C GLU A 22 -17.13 13.08 -0.77
N GLU A 23 -17.14 12.77 0.53
CA GLU A 23 -16.51 13.62 1.53
C GLU A 23 -14.98 13.68 1.36
N LEU A 24 -14.35 12.55 0.99
CA LEU A 24 -12.92 12.51 0.70
C LEU A 24 -12.59 13.38 -0.52
N ASP A 25 -13.36 13.30 -1.60
CA ASP A 25 -13.13 14.11 -2.81
C ASP A 25 -13.30 15.60 -2.51
N ASN A 26 -14.35 15.99 -1.78
CA ASN A 26 -14.58 17.35 -1.33
C ASN A 26 -13.44 17.87 -0.46
N LEU A 27 -12.94 17.03 0.47
CA LEU A 27 -11.82 17.38 1.33
C LEU A 27 -10.53 17.61 0.52
N MET A 28 -10.22 16.72 -0.43
CA MET A 28 -9.02 16.78 -1.27
C MET A 28 -9.05 17.95 -2.26
N HIS A 29 -10.24 18.40 -2.67
CA HIS A 29 -10.41 19.62 -3.45
C HIS A 29 -10.19 20.89 -2.62
N SER A 30 -10.73 20.92 -1.40
CA SER A 30 -10.72 22.12 -0.55
C SER A 30 -9.36 22.39 0.07
N LYS A 31 -8.59 21.35 0.39
CA LYS A 31 -7.28 21.49 1.04
C LYS A 31 -6.31 20.38 0.71
N LYS A 32 -5.02 20.64 0.92
CA LYS A 32 -3.98 19.62 0.82
C LYS A 32 -3.98 18.77 2.09
N ILE A 33 -3.94 17.45 1.90
CA ILE A 33 -3.99 16.47 2.99
C ILE A 33 -2.69 15.67 3.07
N ASN A 34 -2.47 15.07 4.22
CA ASN A 34 -1.48 14.01 4.40
C ASN A 34 -2.18 12.65 4.36
N ALA A 35 -1.65 11.76 3.55
CA ALA A 35 -2.14 10.40 3.39
C ALA A 35 -1.00 9.40 3.52
N TYR A 36 -1.26 8.20 4.06
CA TYR A 36 -0.20 7.23 4.25
C TYR A 36 -0.50 5.86 3.64
N ILE A 37 0.59 5.16 3.33
CA ILE A 37 0.62 3.74 3.02
C ILE A 37 1.70 3.08 3.88
N GLY A 38 1.36 1.95 4.48
CA GLY A 38 2.28 1.14 5.27
C GLY A 38 2.93 0.04 4.42
N PHE A 39 4.22 -0.23 4.69
CA PHE A 39 5.00 -1.27 4.04
C PHE A 39 5.77 -2.06 5.09
N ASP A 40 5.42 -3.31 5.27
CA ASP A 40 6.19 -4.23 6.10
C ASP A 40 7.53 -4.56 5.46
N CYS A 41 8.58 -4.57 6.28
CA CYS A 41 9.96 -4.68 5.85
C CYS A 41 10.45 -6.14 5.86
N THR A 42 9.69 -7.03 5.25
CA THR A 42 9.91 -8.48 5.24
C THR A 42 10.99 -8.95 4.26
N ALA A 43 11.46 -8.10 3.36
CA ALA A 43 12.48 -8.41 2.37
C ALA A 43 13.42 -7.21 2.14
N GLN A 44 14.54 -7.47 1.45
CA GLN A 44 15.56 -6.43 1.19
C GLN A 44 15.10 -5.34 0.21
N SER A 45 14.03 -5.56 -0.55
CA SER A 45 13.45 -4.59 -1.48
C SER A 45 11.94 -4.80 -1.58
N LEU A 46 11.28 -3.87 -2.23
CA LEU A 46 9.92 -4.05 -2.75
C LEU A 46 10.00 -4.72 -4.13
N HIS A 47 8.96 -5.43 -4.49
CA HIS A 47 8.79 -6.04 -5.80
C HIS A 47 7.63 -5.40 -6.57
N VAL A 48 7.46 -5.73 -7.84
CA VAL A 48 6.45 -5.16 -8.73
C VAL A 48 5.01 -5.28 -8.18
N GLY A 49 4.72 -6.24 -7.31
CA GLY A 49 3.44 -6.33 -6.61
C GLY A 49 3.14 -5.16 -5.67
N SER A 50 4.16 -4.42 -5.24
CA SER A 50 4.01 -3.20 -4.43
C SER A 50 3.99 -1.93 -5.28
N LEU A 51 4.18 -2.05 -6.61
CA LEU A 51 4.31 -0.89 -7.49
C LEU A 51 3.03 -0.04 -7.52
N LEU A 52 1.85 -0.68 -7.49
CA LEU A 52 0.58 0.06 -7.45
C LEU A 52 0.50 0.99 -6.24
N GLN A 53 0.92 0.53 -5.07
CA GLN A 53 0.93 1.36 -3.86
C GLN A 53 1.92 2.53 -3.98
N ILE A 54 3.06 2.32 -4.65
CA ILE A 54 4.01 3.38 -4.95
C ILE A 54 3.39 4.39 -5.93
N MET A 55 2.67 3.93 -6.96
CA MET A 55 1.97 4.82 -7.91
C MET A 55 0.88 5.64 -7.22
N CYS A 56 0.18 5.09 -6.21
CA CYS A 56 -0.76 5.84 -5.38
C CYS A 56 -0.06 7.00 -4.64
N LEU A 57 1.14 6.77 -4.08
CA LEU A 57 1.94 7.82 -3.43
C LEU A 57 2.39 8.90 -4.43
N ARG A 58 2.81 8.51 -5.64
CA ARG A 58 3.14 9.44 -6.74
C ARG A 58 1.92 10.29 -7.11
N MET A 59 0.76 9.65 -7.23
CA MET A 59 -0.49 10.36 -7.55
C MET A 59 -0.87 11.37 -6.47
N LEU A 60 -0.67 11.06 -5.18
CA LEU A 60 -0.84 12.04 -4.11
C LEU A 60 0.04 13.29 -4.35
N GLN A 61 1.31 13.10 -4.71
CA GLN A 61 2.23 14.21 -5.02
C GLN A 61 1.77 15.00 -6.25
N LYS A 62 1.34 14.30 -7.31
CA LYS A 62 0.81 14.92 -8.54
C LYS A 62 -0.35 15.89 -8.25
N TYR A 63 -1.23 15.53 -7.32
CA TYR A 63 -2.37 16.36 -6.91
C TYR A 63 -2.03 17.32 -5.75
N GLY A 64 -0.76 17.43 -5.40
CA GLY A 64 -0.26 18.37 -4.39
C GLY A 64 -0.55 17.94 -2.95
N HIS A 65 -0.93 16.69 -2.71
CA HIS A 65 -1.04 16.10 -1.38
C HIS A 65 0.31 15.56 -0.92
N ARG A 66 0.45 15.37 0.38
CA ARG A 66 1.71 14.91 0.97
C ARG A 66 1.64 13.45 1.35
N PRO A 67 2.43 12.57 0.70
CA PRO A 67 2.49 11.16 1.05
C PRO A 67 3.31 10.94 2.33
N ILE A 68 2.86 10.00 3.15
CA ILE A 68 3.61 9.45 4.28
C ILE A 68 3.88 7.97 3.94
N VAL A 69 5.15 7.61 3.94
CA VAL A 69 5.60 6.22 3.79
C VAL A 69 5.87 5.68 5.19
N LEU A 70 5.00 4.79 5.67
CA LEU A 70 5.22 4.12 6.94
C LEU A 70 6.00 2.82 6.69
N LEU A 71 7.18 2.74 7.26
CA LEU A 71 8.01 1.55 7.27
C LEU A 71 7.68 0.73 8.53
N GLY A 72 7.18 -0.48 8.33
CA GLY A 72 6.64 -1.34 9.37
C GLY A 72 7.71 -2.02 10.23
N GLY A 73 8.64 -1.24 10.82
CA GLY A 73 9.69 -1.85 11.66
C GLY A 73 9.15 -2.62 12.86
N GLY A 74 8.07 -2.11 13.50
CA GLY A 74 7.40 -2.81 14.60
C GLY A 74 6.44 -3.89 14.12
N THR A 75 5.61 -3.57 13.13
CA THR A 75 4.62 -4.52 12.58
C THR A 75 5.25 -5.70 11.86
N THR A 76 6.43 -5.54 11.24
CA THR A 76 7.18 -6.66 10.66
C THR A 76 7.61 -7.71 11.69
N MET A 77 7.84 -7.29 12.95
CA MET A 77 8.16 -8.24 14.04
C MET A 77 6.96 -9.12 14.43
N ILE A 78 5.76 -8.65 14.15
CA ILE A 78 4.49 -9.32 14.48
C ILE A 78 4.03 -10.20 13.31
N GLY A 79 4.02 -9.65 12.10
CA GLY A 79 3.58 -10.31 10.87
C GLY A 79 2.10 -10.13 10.59
N ASP A 80 1.80 -9.52 9.43
CA ASP A 80 0.43 -9.33 8.93
C ASP A 80 -0.17 -10.67 8.48
N PRO A 81 -1.29 -11.13 9.05
CA PRO A 81 -1.97 -12.35 8.64
C PRO A 81 -2.75 -12.18 7.31
N SER A 82 -2.98 -10.94 6.86
CA SER A 82 -3.82 -10.66 5.67
C SER A 82 -3.25 -11.31 4.41
N GLY A 83 -4.12 -12.05 3.69
CA GLY A 83 -3.75 -12.70 2.42
C GLY A 83 -2.69 -13.80 2.51
N LYS A 84 -2.44 -14.35 3.70
CA LYS A 84 -1.47 -15.42 3.97
C LYS A 84 -2.14 -16.64 4.61
N GLU A 85 -1.65 -17.81 4.23
CA GLU A 85 -2.11 -19.09 4.79
C GLU A 85 -1.18 -19.60 5.89
N GLU A 86 0.07 -19.16 5.90
CA GLU A 86 1.10 -19.58 6.84
C GLU A 86 1.60 -18.45 7.72
N THR A 87 2.05 -18.79 8.93
CA THR A 87 2.72 -17.86 9.85
C THR A 87 4.01 -17.33 9.21
N ARG A 88 4.23 -16.03 9.31
CA ARG A 88 5.43 -15.41 8.74
C ARG A 88 6.69 -15.80 9.48
N LYS A 89 7.80 -15.93 8.73
CA LYS A 89 9.13 -16.10 9.31
C LYS A 89 9.45 -14.89 10.19
N ILE A 90 9.87 -15.17 11.41
CA ILE A 90 10.33 -14.14 12.36
C ILE A 90 11.73 -13.68 11.90
N LEU A 91 11.86 -12.38 11.62
CA LEU A 91 13.11 -11.74 11.26
C LEU A 91 13.78 -11.12 12.49
N SER A 92 15.10 -11.10 12.50
CA SER A 92 15.85 -10.36 13.51
C SER A 92 15.70 -8.84 13.33
N THR A 93 15.86 -8.07 14.41
CA THR A 93 15.84 -6.60 14.36
C THR A 93 16.88 -6.04 13.40
N LYS A 94 18.07 -6.66 13.33
CA LYS A 94 19.13 -6.27 12.40
C LYS A 94 18.72 -6.44 10.92
N GLU A 95 18.05 -7.53 10.60
CA GLU A 95 17.51 -7.77 9.25
C GLU A 95 16.43 -6.76 8.91
N ILE A 96 15.50 -6.48 9.83
CA ILE A 96 14.44 -5.48 9.65
C ILE A 96 15.05 -4.10 9.41
N ASP A 97 16.01 -3.67 10.21
CA ASP A 97 16.69 -2.37 10.05
C ASP A 97 17.44 -2.26 8.70
N LYS A 98 18.07 -3.35 8.24
CA LYS A 98 18.70 -3.42 6.91
C LYS A 98 17.64 -3.29 5.82
N ASN A 99 16.52 -4.01 5.94
CA ASN A 99 15.43 -3.95 4.98
C ASN A 99 14.81 -2.55 4.91
N ILE A 100 14.57 -1.89 6.05
CA ILE A 100 14.07 -0.51 6.13
C ILE A 100 14.96 0.44 5.32
N LYS A 101 16.29 0.36 5.52
CA LYS A 101 17.26 1.21 4.80
C LYS A 101 17.20 0.99 3.29
N ASN A 102 17.07 -0.26 2.86
CA ASN A 102 17.04 -0.59 1.44
C ASN A 102 15.70 -0.26 0.79
N ILE A 103 14.58 -0.58 1.44
CA ILE A 103 13.23 -0.23 0.95
C ILE A 103 13.10 1.29 0.80
N LYS A 104 13.65 2.08 1.73
CA LYS A 104 13.64 3.54 1.63
C LYS A 104 14.31 4.03 0.34
N LYS A 105 15.39 3.36 -0.12
CA LYS A 105 16.06 3.71 -1.39
C LYS A 105 15.19 3.46 -2.62
N VAL A 106 14.30 2.46 -2.56
CA VAL A 106 13.33 2.22 -3.63
C VAL A 106 12.40 3.44 -3.78
N PHE A 107 11.86 3.95 -2.68
CA PHE A 107 11.01 5.16 -2.73
C PHE A 107 11.77 6.40 -3.23
N ASP A 108 13.09 6.45 -3.02
CA ASP A 108 13.94 7.56 -3.50
C ASP A 108 13.97 7.64 -5.03
N ILE A 109 13.69 6.54 -5.73
CA ILE A 109 13.60 6.47 -7.19
C ILE A 109 12.25 7.04 -7.66
N PHE A 110 11.16 6.67 -6.99
CA PHE A 110 9.81 6.93 -7.46
C PHE A 110 9.18 8.23 -6.97
N LEU A 111 9.60 8.76 -5.80
CA LEU A 111 8.94 9.90 -5.17
C LEU A 111 9.75 11.19 -5.32
N ASP A 112 9.07 12.28 -5.72
CA ASP A 112 9.68 13.60 -5.78
C ASP A 112 10.00 14.13 -4.37
N LYS A 113 11.26 14.50 -4.17
CA LYS A 113 11.78 15.06 -2.91
C LYS A 113 12.10 16.55 -3.01
N LYS A 114 12.03 17.13 -4.20
CA LYS A 114 12.42 18.53 -4.46
C LYS A 114 11.33 19.49 -4.02
N ASN A 115 10.06 19.13 -4.27
CA ASN A 115 8.94 19.96 -3.88
C ASN A 115 8.65 19.83 -2.37
N ILE A 116 8.99 20.85 -1.60
CA ILE A 116 8.86 20.89 -0.13
C ILE A 116 7.42 20.61 0.33
N LYS A 117 6.41 21.08 -0.42
CA LYS A 117 4.99 20.93 -0.04
C LYS A 117 4.50 19.49 -0.14
N THR A 118 5.02 18.73 -1.10
CA THR A 118 4.65 17.34 -1.37
C THR A 118 5.74 16.33 -1.03
N LYS A 119 6.89 16.82 -0.50
CA LYS A 119 8.00 15.95 -0.10
C LYS A 119 7.51 14.83 0.83
N PRO A 120 7.82 13.55 0.53
CA PRO A 120 7.36 12.43 1.32
C PRO A 120 7.91 12.47 2.74
N ILE A 121 7.07 12.08 3.70
CA ILE A 121 7.47 11.86 5.09
C ILE A 121 7.73 10.36 5.27
N PHE A 122 8.93 10.00 5.74
CA PHE A 122 9.26 8.62 6.09
C PHE A 122 9.20 8.44 7.59
N VAL A 123 8.43 7.45 8.03
CA VAL A 123 8.30 7.10 9.44
C VAL A 123 8.54 5.60 9.63
N ASN A 124 9.07 5.24 10.80
CA ASN A 124 9.19 3.85 11.24
C ASN A 124 8.30 3.67 12.47
N ASN A 125 7.31 2.77 12.40
CA ASN A 125 6.34 2.57 13.46
C ASN A 125 6.96 1.94 14.73
N PHE A 126 8.13 1.34 14.65
CA PHE A 126 8.86 0.89 15.84
C PHE A 126 9.15 2.03 16.83
N LYS A 127 9.24 3.29 16.35
CA LYS A 127 9.45 4.47 17.20
C LYS A 127 8.36 4.67 18.26
N TRP A 128 7.15 4.22 18.00
CA TRP A 128 6.05 4.29 18.98
C TRP A 128 5.61 2.90 19.45
N LEU A 129 5.54 1.88 18.59
CA LEU A 129 5.16 0.53 18.98
C LEU A 129 6.16 -0.08 19.99
N GLY A 130 7.47 0.13 19.79
CA GLY A 130 8.51 -0.36 20.69
C GLY A 130 8.55 0.31 22.07
N LYS A 131 7.76 1.37 22.29
CA LYS A 131 7.65 2.10 23.56
C LYS A 131 6.33 1.91 24.28
N LEU A 132 5.45 1.06 23.74
CA LEU A 132 4.14 0.83 24.33
C LEU A 132 4.25 0.10 25.67
N ASN A 133 3.60 0.66 26.69
CA ASN A 133 3.32 -0.09 27.90
C ASN A 133 2.07 -0.94 27.65
N TYR A 134 2.17 -2.24 27.81
CA TYR A 134 1.11 -3.18 27.46
C TYR A 134 -0.21 -2.91 28.19
N ILE A 135 -0.18 -2.69 29.50
CA ILE A 135 -1.39 -2.46 30.29
C ILE A 135 -2.05 -1.12 29.91
N LYS A 136 -1.24 -0.07 29.74
CA LYS A 136 -1.74 1.22 29.29
C LYS A 136 -2.35 1.14 27.89
N PHE A 137 -1.72 0.41 26.98
CA PHE A 137 -2.22 0.18 25.63
C PHE A 137 -3.56 -0.54 25.62
N LEU A 138 -3.72 -1.60 26.40
CA LEU A 138 -5.01 -2.30 26.55
C LEU A 138 -6.11 -1.38 27.10
N ARG A 139 -5.80 -0.56 28.09
CA ARG A 139 -6.79 0.36 28.69
C ARG A 139 -7.20 1.50 27.76
N GLU A 140 -6.27 2.07 27.02
CA GLU A 140 -6.52 3.26 26.19
C GLU A 140 -6.95 2.92 24.76
N VAL A 141 -6.40 1.86 24.18
CA VAL A 141 -6.62 1.45 22.81
C VAL A 141 -7.48 0.19 22.73
N GLY A 142 -7.11 -0.85 23.46
CA GLY A 142 -7.78 -2.16 23.42
C GLY A 142 -9.28 -2.10 23.72
N LYS A 143 -9.72 -1.20 24.63
CA LYS A 143 -11.14 -1.00 24.96
C LYS A 143 -12.03 -0.60 23.75
N HIS A 144 -11.43 -0.11 22.66
CA HIS A 144 -12.17 0.28 21.44
C HIS A 144 -12.38 -0.88 20.46
N PHE A 145 -11.82 -2.05 20.74
CA PHE A 145 -11.92 -3.24 19.90
C PHE A 145 -12.78 -4.31 20.60
N THR A 146 -13.68 -4.93 19.86
CA THR A 146 -14.45 -6.07 20.35
C THR A 146 -14.02 -7.33 19.63
N ILE A 147 -13.89 -8.44 20.36
CA ILE A 147 -13.49 -9.73 19.80
C ILE A 147 -14.40 -10.13 18.65
N ASN A 148 -15.74 -10.00 18.83
CA ASN A 148 -16.70 -10.38 17.78
C ASN A 148 -16.44 -9.64 16.46
N LYS A 149 -16.11 -8.33 16.52
CA LYS A 149 -15.78 -7.55 15.32
C LYS A 149 -14.44 -7.97 14.72
N MET A 150 -13.44 -8.24 15.57
CA MET A 150 -12.13 -8.69 15.11
C MET A 150 -12.20 -10.05 14.41
N LEU A 151 -13.06 -10.96 14.90
CA LEU A 151 -13.32 -12.28 14.28
C LEU A 151 -14.07 -12.20 12.94
N SER A 152 -14.80 -11.12 12.68
CA SER A 152 -15.58 -10.95 11.44
C SER A 152 -14.77 -10.49 10.23
N PHE A 153 -13.52 -10.05 10.41
CA PHE A 153 -12.67 -9.63 9.29
C PHE A 153 -12.16 -10.83 8.49
N ASP A 154 -12.15 -10.70 7.17
CA ASP A 154 -11.78 -11.78 6.24
C ASP A 154 -10.39 -12.39 6.55
N SER A 155 -9.42 -11.56 6.96
CA SER A 155 -8.08 -12.00 7.35
C SER A 155 -8.05 -12.99 8.53
N VAL A 156 -9.08 -12.93 9.38
CA VAL A 156 -9.25 -13.83 10.54
C VAL A 156 -10.25 -14.92 10.21
N LYS A 157 -11.44 -14.54 9.73
CA LYS A 157 -12.57 -15.44 9.44
C LYS A 157 -12.16 -16.59 8.53
N LEU A 158 -11.52 -16.30 7.39
CA LEU A 158 -11.08 -17.32 6.42
C LEU A 158 -10.07 -18.31 7.01
N ARG A 159 -9.20 -17.86 7.90
CA ARG A 159 -8.24 -18.77 8.58
C ARG A 159 -8.92 -19.68 9.58
N LEU A 160 -9.89 -19.15 10.35
CA LEU A 160 -10.67 -19.94 11.29
C LEU A 160 -11.57 -20.96 10.57
N GLU A 161 -12.23 -20.55 9.47
CA GLU A 161 -13.07 -21.45 8.65
C GLU A 161 -12.26 -22.57 7.99
N ARG A 162 -10.98 -22.34 7.70
CA ARG A 162 -10.06 -23.35 7.14
C ARG A 162 -9.28 -24.12 8.20
N GLU A 163 -9.61 -23.93 9.46
CA GLU A 163 -8.90 -24.55 10.62
C GLU A 163 -7.38 -24.26 10.61
N GLN A 164 -6.97 -23.12 10.01
CA GLN A 164 -5.58 -22.71 9.97
C GLN A 164 -5.18 -22.01 11.27
N SER A 165 -3.98 -22.28 11.75
CA SER A 165 -3.45 -21.64 12.96
C SER A 165 -3.36 -20.13 12.79
N LEU A 166 -3.88 -19.40 13.78
CA LEU A 166 -3.76 -17.94 13.93
C LEU A 166 -3.23 -17.65 15.33
N SER A 167 -2.00 -17.20 15.44
CA SER A 167 -1.42 -16.88 16.73
C SER A 167 -2.05 -15.63 17.34
N TYR A 168 -2.02 -15.52 18.68
CA TYR A 168 -2.44 -14.31 19.39
C TYR A 168 -1.66 -13.07 18.89
N MET A 169 -0.40 -13.23 18.59
CA MET A 169 0.47 -12.18 18.05
C MET A 169 -0.06 -11.66 16.70
N GLU A 170 -0.34 -12.55 15.74
CA GLU A 170 -0.90 -12.19 14.43
C GLU A 170 -2.31 -11.58 14.57
N PHE A 171 -3.13 -12.11 15.48
CA PHE A 171 -4.47 -11.59 15.75
C PHE A 171 -4.44 -10.13 16.22
N ASN A 172 -3.41 -9.73 16.97
CA ASN A 172 -3.24 -8.35 17.42
C ASN A 172 -2.72 -7.39 16.34
N TYR A 173 -2.25 -7.89 15.18
CA TYR A 173 -1.70 -7.04 14.12
C TYR A 173 -2.64 -5.91 13.73
N MET A 174 -3.93 -6.20 13.55
CA MET A 174 -4.94 -5.20 13.17
C MET A 174 -5.06 -4.03 14.16
N ILE A 175 -4.84 -4.29 15.46
CA ILE A 175 -4.87 -3.24 16.49
C ILE A 175 -3.62 -2.35 16.38
N LEU A 176 -2.46 -2.96 16.10
CA LEU A 176 -1.21 -2.22 15.94
C LEU A 176 -1.25 -1.31 14.70
N GLN A 177 -1.77 -1.80 13.58
CA GLN A 177 -1.95 -0.98 12.38
C GLN A 177 -2.99 0.14 12.58
N ALA A 178 -4.07 -0.13 13.31
CA ALA A 178 -5.03 0.90 13.69
C ALA A 178 -4.37 1.99 14.57
N TYR A 179 -3.50 1.59 15.49
CA TYR A 179 -2.73 2.51 16.32
C TYR A 179 -1.72 3.33 15.50
N ASP A 180 -1.10 2.75 14.46
CA ASP A 180 -0.25 3.49 13.52
C ASP A 180 -1.02 4.67 12.90
N PHE A 181 -2.25 4.44 12.44
CA PHE A 181 -3.06 5.50 11.87
C PHE A 181 -3.40 6.59 12.90
N LEU A 182 -3.74 6.20 14.13
CA LEU A 182 -3.98 7.14 15.24
C LEU A 182 -2.75 8.00 15.53
N GLU A 183 -1.56 7.40 15.61
CA GLU A 183 -0.29 8.11 15.83
C GLU A 183 0.05 9.07 14.68
N LEU A 184 -0.16 8.65 13.44
CA LEU A 184 0.02 9.50 12.27
C LEU A 184 -1.00 10.62 12.20
N ASN A 185 -2.25 10.38 12.60
CA ASN A 185 -3.26 11.44 12.71
C ASN A 185 -2.85 12.49 13.74
N LYS A 186 -2.40 12.04 14.93
CA LYS A 186 -1.97 12.96 16.02
C LYS A 186 -0.72 13.76 15.65
N LYS A 187 0.30 13.11 15.09
CA LYS A 187 1.64 13.70 14.88
C LYS A 187 1.80 14.40 13.53
N ASN A 188 1.12 13.89 12.51
CA ASN A 188 1.31 14.32 11.13
C ASN A 188 0.03 14.83 10.48
N ASN A 189 -1.07 15.02 11.24
CA ASN A 189 -2.38 15.38 10.68
C ASN A 189 -2.77 14.48 9.48
N CYS A 190 -2.43 13.19 9.54
CA CYS A 190 -2.76 12.22 8.51
C CYS A 190 -4.27 11.91 8.57
N VAL A 191 -4.97 12.07 7.46
CA VAL A 191 -6.43 11.89 7.40
C VAL A 191 -6.88 10.76 6.48
N LEU A 192 -5.96 10.19 5.69
CA LEU A 192 -6.26 9.12 4.74
C LEU A 192 -5.25 7.98 4.87
N GLN A 193 -5.76 6.76 4.99
CA GLN A 193 -4.97 5.52 4.83
C GLN A 193 -5.33 4.88 3.50
N ILE A 194 -4.31 4.50 2.71
CA ILE A 194 -4.47 3.75 1.46
C ILE A 194 -3.80 2.38 1.63
N GLY A 195 -4.38 1.35 1.02
CA GLY A 195 -3.82 -0.02 1.03
C GLY A 195 -4.42 -0.89 -0.07
N GLY A 196 -4.01 -2.15 -0.13
CA GLY A 196 -4.68 -3.17 -0.96
C GLY A 196 -6.05 -3.55 -0.40
N SER A 197 -6.89 -4.19 -1.21
CA SER A 197 -8.22 -4.64 -0.77
C SER A 197 -8.15 -5.64 0.39
N ASP A 198 -7.09 -6.42 0.50
CA ASP A 198 -6.81 -7.31 1.63
C ASP A 198 -6.58 -6.57 2.96
N GLN A 199 -6.28 -5.27 2.91
CA GLN A 199 -6.05 -4.41 4.07
C GLN A 199 -7.31 -3.71 4.58
N TRP A 200 -8.48 -3.89 3.93
CA TRP A 200 -9.70 -3.15 4.27
C TRP A 200 -10.07 -3.24 5.74
N GLY A 201 -10.06 -4.43 6.33
CA GLY A 201 -10.36 -4.63 7.75
C GLY A 201 -9.41 -3.86 8.67
N ASN A 202 -8.10 -3.91 8.39
CA ASN A 202 -7.10 -3.18 9.16
C ASN A 202 -7.31 -1.66 9.05
N ILE A 203 -7.60 -1.16 7.83
CA ILE A 203 -7.85 0.26 7.55
C ILE A 203 -9.07 0.76 8.32
N ILE A 204 -10.19 0.04 8.25
CA ILE A 204 -11.44 0.40 8.96
C ILE A 204 -11.21 0.46 10.48
N ASN A 205 -10.44 -0.45 11.04
CA ASN A 205 -10.10 -0.42 12.45
C ASN A 205 -9.39 0.89 12.83
N GLY A 206 -8.50 1.39 11.97
CA GLY A 206 -7.82 2.66 12.18
C GLY A 206 -8.76 3.86 12.12
N VAL A 207 -9.63 3.91 11.11
CA VAL A 207 -10.66 4.96 10.95
C VAL A 207 -11.57 5.01 12.19
N GLU A 208 -12.06 3.86 12.63
CA GLU A 208 -12.94 3.79 13.81
C GLU A 208 -12.23 4.11 15.12
N LEU A 209 -10.97 3.68 15.29
CA LEU A 209 -10.18 4.00 16.46
C LEU A 209 -10.02 5.52 16.60
N ILE A 210 -9.70 6.23 15.51
CA ILE A 210 -9.57 7.67 15.52
C ILE A 210 -10.91 8.35 15.85
N LYS A 211 -11.99 7.90 15.21
CA LYS A 211 -13.34 8.42 15.48
C LYS A 211 -13.73 8.25 16.95
N ARG A 212 -13.52 7.05 17.53
CA ARG A 212 -13.90 6.75 18.93
C ARG A 212 -12.99 7.44 19.96
N SER A 213 -11.71 7.65 19.63
CA SER A 213 -10.76 8.24 20.57
C SER A 213 -10.70 9.76 20.54
N SER A 214 -11.02 10.39 19.41
CA SER A 214 -10.85 11.85 19.22
C SER A 214 -12.01 12.57 18.52
N GLY A 215 -13.05 11.84 18.08
CA GLY A 215 -14.16 12.40 17.31
C GLY A 215 -13.79 12.86 15.90
N LYS A 216 -12.53 12.73 15.49
CA LYS A 216 -12.05 13.20 14.19
C LYS A 216 -12.47 12.28 13.07
N GLN A 217 -12.82 12.86 11.93
CA GLN A 217 -13.10 12.13 10.72
C GLN A 217 -11.80 11.84 9.97
N THR A 218 -11.66 10.58 9.54
CA THR A 218 -10.56 10.10 8.69
C THR A 218 -11.11 9.12 7.67
N PHE A 219 -10.32 8.81 6.65
CA PHE A 219 -10.75 8.03 5.51
C PHE A 219 -9.85 6.82 5.26
N GLY A 220 -10.47 5.76 4.74
CA GLY A 220 -9.80 4.60 4.20
C GLY A 220 -10.10 4.47 2.71
N LEU A 221 -9.09 4.13 1.91
CA LEU A 221 -9.19 3.90 0.47
C LEU A 221 -8.41 2.65 0.11
N THR A 222 -8.98 1.75 -0.68
CA THR A 222 -8.27 0.55 -1.12
C THR A 222 -8.17 0.46 -2.63
N THR A 223 -7.08 -0.18 -3.06
CA THR A 223 -6.85 -0.59 -4.44
C THR A 223 -7.16 -2.07 -4.61
N PRO A 224 -7.50 -2.54 -5.84
CA PRO A 224 -7.61 -3.96 -6.09
C PRO A 224 -6.25 -4.66 -5.89
N LEU A 225 -6.29 -5.95 -5.53
CA LEU A 225 -5.12 -6.81 -5.65
C LEU A 225 -4.85 -7.07 -7.13
N ILE A 226 -3.60 -6.84 -7.55
CA ILE A 226 -3.25 -7.04 -8.95
C ILE A 226 -2.98 -8.51 -9.21
N THR A 227 -3.78 -9.06 -10.10
CA THR A 227 -3.57 -10.39 -10.70
C THR A 227 -3.27 -10.24 -12.19
N LEU A 228 -2.42 -11.13 -12.68
CA LEU A 228 -2.19 -11.31 -14.11
C LEU A 228 -3.41 -11.97 -14.76
N ALA A 229 -3.56 -11.85 -16.07
CA ALA A 229 -4.63 -12.49 -16.82
C ALA A 229 -4.61 -14.05 -16.70
N SER A 230 -3.47 -14.62 -16.30
CA SER A 230 -3.32 -16.03 -15.93
C SER A 230 -3.94 -16.40 -14.57
N GLY A 231 -4.42 -15.41 -13.78
CA GLY A 231 -4.87 -15.59 -12.38
C GLY A 231 -3.75 -15.55 -11.35
N ALA A 232 -2.48 -15.55 -11.75
CA ALA A 232 -1.35 -15.47 -10.83
C ALA A 232 -1.25 -14.09 -10.17
N LYS A 233 -0.84 -14.05 -8.89
CA LYS A 233 -0.56 -12.79 -8.20
C LYS A 233 0.65 -12.09 -8.84
N MET A 234 0.52 -10.79 -9.12
CA MET A 234 1.62 -9.99 -9.64
C MET A 234 2.80 -9.94 -8.66
N GLY A 235 4.01 -10.06 -9.19
CA GLY A 235 5.25 -9.87 -8.40
C GLY A 235 6.02 -11.13 -8.08
N LYS A 236 5.48 -12.30 -8.41
CA LYS A 236 6.20 -13.58 -8.32
C LYS A 236 6.18 -14.28 -9.66
N THR A 237 7.34 -14.75 -10.09
CA THR A 237 7.53 -15.64 -11.26
C THR A 237 8.11 -16.95 -10.77
N GLU A 238 8.21 -17.95 -11.64
CA GLU A 238 8.93 -19.20 -11.34
C GLU A 238 10.40 -18.96 -10.93
N LYS A 239 10.99 -17.86 -11.44
CA LYS A 239 12.36 -17.43 -11.11
C LYS A 239 12.47 -16.60 -9.82
N GLY A 240 11.35 -16.33 -9.11
CA GLY A 240 11.32 -15.56 -7.89
C GLY A 240 10.61 -14.20 -8.02
N ALA A 241 10.87 -13.29 -7.10
CA ALA A 241 10.23 -11.97 -7.09
C ALA A 241 10.82 -11.02 -8.12
N VAL A 242 9.97 -10.23 -8.78
CA VAL A 242 10.36 -9.17 -9.71
C VAL A 242 10.68 -7.91 -8.89
N TRP A 243 11.94 -7.76 -8.52
CA TRP A 243 12.40 -6.71 -7.62
C TRP A 243 12.47 -5.33 -8.26
N LEU A 244 12.21 -4.29 -7.47
CA LEU A 244 12.35 -2.89 -7.86
C LEU A 244 13.77 -2.32 -7.57
N ASP A 245 14.66 -3.11 -7.00
CA ASP A 245 16.07 -2.76 -6.79
C ASP A 245 16.94 -3.42 -7.88
N LYS A 246 17.61 -2.59 -8.68
CA LYS A 246 18.52 -3.04 -9.75
C LYS A 246 19.67 -3.94 -9.29
N LYS A 247 19.95 -3.99 -7.99
CA LYS A 247 20.94 -4.90 -7.40
C LYS A 247 20.42 -6.32 -7.23
N LEU A 248 19.10 -6.50 -7.18
CA LEU A 248 18.43 -7.78 -7.01
C LEU A 248 17.85 -8.31 -8.32
N LEU A 249 17.50 -7.43 -9.24
CA LEU A 249 17.03 -7.76 -10.58
C LEU A 249 17.58 -6.72 -11.56
N SER A 250 18.27 -7.17 -12.62
CA SER A 250 18.84 -6.26 -13.60
C SER A 250 17.75 -5.43 -14.31
N PRO A 251 18.05 -4.19 -14.76
CA PRO A 251 17.10 -3.41 -15.56
C PRO A 251 16.64 -4.14 -16.82
N TYR A 252 17.48 -4.97 -17.42
CA TYR A 252 17.15 -5.79 -18.57
C TYR A 252 16.09 -6.87 -18.20
N ASP A 253 16.28 -7.61 -17.12
CA ASP A 253 15.34 -8.63 -16.68
C ASP A 253 14.02 -8.01 -16.22
N TYR A 254 14.06 -6.84 -15.59
CA TYR A 254 12.88 -6.06 -15.23
C TYR A 254 12.11 -5.61 -16.48
N TRP A 255 12.81 -5.12 -17.51
CA TRP A 255 12.24 -4.77 -18.80
C TRP A 255 11.62 -6.00 -19.50
N GLN A 256 12.33 -7.13 -19.48
CA GLN A 256 11.85 -8.40 -20.05
C GLN A 256 10.57 -8.89 -19.36
N PHE A 257 10.43 -8.72 -18.06
CA PHE A 257 9.20 -9.03 -17.35
C PHE A 257 8.00 -8.29 -17.97
N TRP A 258 8.12 -6.98 -18.15
CA TRP A 258 7.05 -6.15 -18.72
C TRP A 258 6.81 -6.45 -20.22
N ARG A 259 7.88 -6.74 -20.96
CA ARG A 259 7.79 -7.10 -22.37
C ARG A 259 7.05 -8.42 -22.62
N ASN A 260 7.09 -9.34 -21.64
CA ASN A 260 6.54 -10.69 -21.76
C ASN A 260 5.21 -10.88 -21.00
N ILE A 261 4.54 -9.82 -20.56
CA ILE A 261 3.20 -9.94 -19.97
C ILE A 261 2.17 -10.40 -21.01
N ASP A 262 1.04 -10.91 -20.53
CA ASP A 262 -0.08 -11.32 -21.38
C ASP A 262 -0.65 -10.10 -22.13
N ASP A 263 -1.05 -10.32 -23.38
CA ASP A 263 -1.62 -9.24 -24.24
C ASP A 263 -2.83 -8.57 -23.59
N ARG A 264 -3.64 -9.33 -22.86
CA ARG A 264 -4.84 -8.87 -22.15
C ARG A 264 -4.54 -7.88 -21.01
N ASP A 265 -3.34 -7.91 -20.46
CA ASP A 265 -2.93 -7.05 -19.35
C ASP A 265 -2.28 -5.73 -19.82
N VAL A 266 -1.87 -5.63 -21.08
CA VAL A 266 -1.03 -4.51 -21.57
C VAL A 266 -1.68 -3.15 -21.35
N LEU A 267 -2.92 -2.96 -21.82
CA LEU A 267 -3.61 -1.67 -21.69
C LEU A 267 -3.93 -1.32 -20.25
N LYS A 268 -4.32 -2.32 -19.45
CA LYS A 268 -4.52 -2.17 -18.01
C LYS A 268 -3.25 -1.68 -17.32
N PHE A 269 -2.11 -2.30 -17.62
CA PHE A 269 -0.86 -1.94 -16.98
C PHE A 269 -0.26 -0.62 -17.51
N LEU A 270 -0.54 -0.25 -18.76
CA LEU A 270 -0.23 1.10 -19.24
C LEU A 270 -0.98 2.17 -18.43
N LYS A 271 -2.26 1.95 -18.08
CA LYS A 271 -3.02 2.85 -17.21
C LYS A 271 -2.45 2.87 -15.79
N MET A 272 -2.11 1.69 -15.26
CA MET A 272 -1.70 1.55 -13.85
C MET A 272 -0.26 1.98 -13.58
N PHE A 273 0.66 1.76 -14.51
CA PHE A 273 2.09 1.85 -14.22
C PHE A 273 2.85 2.83 -15.11
N THR A 274 2.16 3.75 -15.78
CA THR A 274 2.82 4.81 -16.54
C THR A 274 2.26 6.18 -16.18
N ASP A 275 3.04 7.23 -16.45
CA ASP A 275 2.60 8.63 -16.27
C ASP A 275 1.80 9.16 -17.49
N LYS A 276 1.52 8.31 -18.50
CA LYS A 276 0.75 8.70 -19.68
C LYS A 276 -0.67 9.10 -19.33
N LYS A 277 -1.21 10.05 -20.06
CA LYS A 277 -2.62 10.45 -19.91
C LYS A 277 -3.54 9.29 -20.33
N ILE A 278 -4.63 9.11 -19.60
CA ILE A 278 -5.62 8.07 -19.93
C ILE A 278 -6.14 8.22 -21.36
N SER A 279 -6.41 9.45 -21.81
CA SER A 279 -6.83 9.71 -23.20
C SER A 279 -5.81 9.25 -24.24
N GLU A 280 -4.52 9.40 -23.97
CA GLU A 280 -3.46 8.91 -24.87
C GLU A 280 -3.47 7.38 -24.94
N ILE A 281 -3.64 6.70 -23.80
CA ILE A 281 -3.71 5.23 -23.73
C ILE A 281 -4.96 4.70 -24.46
N GLU A 282 -6.10 5.36 -24.27
CA GLU A 282 -7.35 5.00 -24.96
C GLU A 282 -7.22 5.09 -26.50
N ASN A 283 -6.51 6.12 -27.01
CA ASN A 283 -6.22 6.27 -28.45
C ASN A 283 -5.26 5.20 -28.99
N MET A 284 -4.57 4.47 -28.12
CA MET A 284 -3.64 3.42 -28.50
C MET A 284 -4.28 2.03 -28.59
N LYS A 285 -5.55 1.85 -28.27
CA LYS A 285 -6.22 0.54 -28.23
C LYS A 285 -6.08 -0.29 -29.49
N ASN A 286 -6.00 0.35 -30.65
CA ASN A 286 -5.92 -0.31 -31.97
C ASN A 286 -4.47 -0.41 -32.48
N LYS A 287 -3.46 -0.05 -31.69
CA LYS A 287 -2.06 -0.20 -32.09
C LYS A 287 -1.59 -1.64 -31.97
N ASN A 288 -0.48 -1.94 -32.65
CA ASN A 288 0.17 -3.24 -32.55
C ASN A 288 0.51 -3.56 -31.09
N ILE A 289 0.08 -4.72 -30.61
CA ILE A 289 0.25 -5.15 -29.22
C ILE A 289 1.72 -5.23 -28.82
N ASN A 290 2.61 -5.65 -29.75
CA ASN A 290 4.03 -5.71 -29.48
C ASN A 290 4.65 -4.33 -29.26
N GLU A 291 4.19 -3.31 -29.98
CA GLU A 291 4.61 -1.92 -29.76
C GLU A 291 4.16 -1.42 -28.39
N LEU A 292 2.93 -1.75 -27.98
CA LEU A 292 2.40 -1.40 -26.66
C LEU A 292 3.16 -2.09 -25.53
N LYS A 293 3.57 -3.35 -25.72
CA LYS A 293 4.43 -4.07 -24.74
C LYS A 293 5.81 -3.42 -24.62
N ILE A 294 6.41 -3.02 -25.73
CA ILE A 294 7.70 -2.29 -25.73
C ILE A 294 7.51 -0.94 -25.04
N LEU A 295 6.44 -0.23 -25.33
CA LEU A 295 6.13 1.05 -24.69
C LEU A 295 5.98 0.87 -23.17
N LEU A 296 5.20 -0.12 -22.71
CA LEU A 296 5.02 -0.40 -21.29
C LEU A 296 6.36 -0.74 -20.62
N ALA A 297 7.15 -1.61 -21.23
CA ALA A 297 8.45 -2.01 -20.70
C ALA A 297 9.42 -0.81 -20.61
N ASN A 298 9.44 0.06 -21.61
CA ASN A 298 10.26 1.28 -21.61
C ASN A 298 9.82 2.25 -20.51
N GLU A 299 8.52 2.56 -20.43
CA GLU A 299 7.96 3.50 -19.44
C GLU A 299 8.21 3.02 -18.01
N THR A 300 7.97 1.74 -17.72
CA THR A 300 8.13 1.18 -16.37
C THR A 300 9.59 1.01 -15.95
N THR A 301 10.50 0.82 -16.91
CA THR A 301 11.94 0.63 -16.62
C THR A 301 12.67 1.97 -16.51
N SER A 302 12.17 3.02 -17.17
CA SER A 302 12.79 4.37 -17.13
C SER A 302 12.36 5.21 -15.94
N MET A 303 11.39 4.77 -15.13
CA MET A 303 11.00 5.45 -13.89
C MET A 303 12.14 5.42 -12.86
#